data_e5715457d10a9a7359f61980ccf8dd39
#
_entry.id   e5715457d10a9a7359f61980ccf8dd39
#
_cell.length_a   1.000
_cell.length_b   1.000
_cell.length_c   1.000
_cell.angle_alpha   90.00
_cell.angle_beta   90.00
_cell.angle_gamma   90.00
#
_symmetry.space_group_name_H-M   'P 1'
#
loop_
_entity.id
_entity.type
_entity.pdbx_description
1 polymer ?
#
loop_
_entity_poly.entity_id
_entity_poly.type
_entity_poly.pdbx_seq_one_letter_code
_entity_poly.pdbx_strand_id
1 'polypeptide(L)'
;MKKQFIATLCIGLGLIGTSRFAFADSIGRYECSVVGAVAVDAIGDREGHALRTVQFNCVGVDGLLKGGVYTAISISEWTGSDGKYLLGDGVHRTAGGLAVAHTLEGPGSLIMKDGKPAGTTSSGRAIFSFASGTLAALAGRAIKFVSRTTGTNQFEMEITD
;
A
#
# COMPACT_ATOMS: atom_id res chain seq x y z
N MET A 1 -58.04 2.05 -56.16
CA MET A 1 -56.61 1.99 -56.03
C MET A 1 -56.21 2.57 -54.66
N LYS A 2 -55.94 1.72 -53.62
CA LYS A 2 -55.59 2.13 -52.25
C LYS A 2 -54.09 1.90 -52.08
N LYS A 3 -53.31 2.97 -51.87
CA LYS A 3 -51.87 2.89 -51.59
C LYS A 3 -51.70 2.71 -50.06
N GLN A 4 -51.14 1.57 -49.63
CA GLN A 4 -50.71 1.34 -48.26
C GLN A 4 -49.34 1.92 -48.07
N PHE A 5 -49.17 2.79 -47.08
CA PHE A 5 -47.87 3.25 -46.57
C PHE A 5 -47.42 2.31 -45.45
N ILE A 6 -46.28 1.66 -45.65
CA ILE A 6 -45.60 0.86 -44.60
C ILE A 6 -44.64 1.80 -43.90
N ALA A 7 -44.89 2.07 -42.62
CA ALA A 7 -43.99 2.80 -41.73
C ALA A 7 -42.99 1.82 -41.11
N THR A 8 -41.71 1.94 -41.48
CA THR A 8 -40.64 1.16 -40.89
C THR A 8 -40.21 1.81 -39.58
N LEU A 9 -40.47 1.13 -38.46
CA LEU A 9 -40.06 1.55 -37.10
C LEU A 9 -38.61 1.05 -36.83
N CYS A 10 -37.62 1.95 -36.88
CA CYS A 10 -36.24 1.65 -36.48
C CYS A 10 -36.16 1.70 -34.96
N ILE A 11 -36.05 0.53 -34.30
CA ILE A 11 -35.79 0.41 -32.87
C ILE A 11 -34.26 0.53 -32.70
N GLY A 12 -33.78 1.69 -32.22
CA GLY A 12 -32.39 1.90 -31.85
C GLY A 12 -32.11 1.21 -30.50
N LEU A 13 -31.37 0.11 -30.52
CA LEU A 13 -30.79 -0.48 -29.30
C LEU A 13 -29.69 0.44 -28.77
N GLY A 14 -30.00 1.23 -27.76
CA GLY A 14 -29.02 1.98 -26.98
C GLY A 14 -28.18 1.02 -26.13
N LEU A 15 -26.92 0.82 -26.51
CA LEU A 15 -25.91 0.16 -25.66
C LEU A 15 -25.63 1.06 -24.46
N ILE A 16 -26.27 0.76 -23.32
CA ILE A 16 -25.92 1.35 -22.03
C ILE A 16 -24.59 0.70 -21.59
N GLY A 17 -23.50 1.38 -21.92
CA GLY A 17 -22.17 1.03 -21.42
C GLY A 17 -22.14 1.25 -19.90
N THR A 18 -22.25 0.18 -19.11
CA THR A 18 -21.97 0.22 -17.68
C THR A 18 -20.47 0.46 -17.48
N SER A 19 -20.11 1.71 -17.21
CA SER A 19 -18.76 2.04 -16.74
C SER A 19 -18.55 1.31 -15.41
N ARG A 20 -17.83 0.20 -15.43
CA ARG A 20 -17.33 -0.43 -14.22
C ARG A 20 -16.25 0.51 -13.67
N PHE A 21 -16.56 1.26 -12.63
CA PHE A 21 -15.54 1.85 -11.79
C PHE A 21 -14.73 0.68 -11.24
N ALA A 22 -13.51 0.51 -11.72
CA ALA A 22 -12.55 -0.41 -11.12
C ALA A 22 -12.18 0.20 -9.75
N PHE A 23 -12.82 -0.27 -8.69
CA PHE A 23 -12.27 -0.11 -7.36
C PHE A 23 -10.96 -0.87 -7.35
N ALA A 24 -9.89 -0.25 -6.84
CA ALA A 24 -8.64 -0.96 -6.59
C ALA A 24 -8.97 -2.15 -5.66
N ASP A 25 -8.71 -3.37 -6.13
CA ASP A 25 -9.01 -4.56 -5.34
C ASP A 25 -8.07 -4.56 -4.13
N SER A 26 -8.65 -4.57 -2.92
CA SER A 26 -7.89 -4.68 -1.69
C SER A 26 -7.22 -6.05 -1.62
N ILE A 27 -5.88 -6.06 -1.61
CA ILE A 27 -5.10 -7.28 -1.40
C ILE A 27 -5.15 -7.67 0.07
N GLY A 28 -5.10 -6.68 0.97
CA GLY A 28 -5.26 -6.91 2.39
C GLY A 28 -4.81 -5.73 3.25
N ARG A 29 -5.10 -5.85 4.53
CA ARG A 29 -4.73 -4.88 5.56
C ARG A 29 -3.94 -5.57 6.67
N TYR A 30 -2.96 -4.85 7.17
CA TYR A 30 -2.10 -5.25 8.27
C TYR A 30 -2.23 -4.31 9.47
N GLU A 31 -2.15 -4.89 10.66
CA GLU A 31 -1.82 -4.20 11.90
C GLU A 31 -0.35 -4.48 12.25
N CYS A 32 0.43 -3.44 12.43
CA CYS A 32 1.87 -3.49 12.51
C CYS A 32 2.40 -2.94 13.82
N SER A 33 3.49 -3.54 14.30
CA SER A 33 4.25 -3.08 15.46
C SER A 33 5.71 -2.90 15.11
N VAL A 34 6.28 -1.77 15.51
CA VAL A 34 7.72 -1.50 15.39
C VAL A 34 8.48 -2.40 16.35
N VAL A 35 9.55 -3.03 15.86
CA VAL A 35 10.43 -3.91 16.64
C VAL A 35 11.67 -3.16 17.08
N GLY A 36 11.85 -3.02 18.37
CA GLY A 36 12.98 -2.27 18.94
C GLY A 36 12.82 -0.75 18.82
N ALA A 37 13.93 -0.05 18.90
CA ALA A 37 13.97 1.40 18.74
C ALA A 37 14.04 1.78 17.25
N VAL A 38 13.36 2.84 16.88
CA VAL A 38 13.57 3.51 15.59
C VAL A 38 14.94 4.19 15.63
N ALA A 39 15.84 3.81 14.72
CA ALA A 39 17.12 4.53 14.57
C ALA A 39 16.88 5.78 13.72
N VAL A 40 17.44 6.91 14.17
CA VAL A 40 17.43 8.18 13.46
C VAL A 40 18.85 8.72 13.45
N ASP A 41 19.49 8.69 12.29
CA ASP A 41 20.88 9.08 12.09
C ASP A 41 20.92 10.42 11.35
N ALA A 42 21.36 11.48 12.03
CA ALA A 42 21.54 12.79 11.42
C ALA A 42 22.67 12.73 10.37
N ILE A 43 22.39 13.21 9.16
CA ILE A 43 23.39 13.26 8.07
C ILE A 43 24.34 14.45 8.26
N GLY A 44 23.83 15.57 8.82
CA GLY A 44 24.67 16.71 9.22
C GLY A 44 25.00 17.70 8.11
N ASP A 45 24.48 17.53 6.91
CA ASP A 45 24.67 18.44 5.77
C ASP A 45 23.70 19.64 5.78
N ARG A 46 22.55 19.49 6.41
CA ARG A 46 21.53 20.53 6.62
C ARG A 46 20.64 20.20 7.81
N GLU A 47 19.94 21.19 8.32
CA GLU A 47 19.03 21.03 9.45
C GLU A 47 17.89 20.05 9.14
N GLY A 48 17.61 19.15 10.09
CA GLY A 48 16.53 18.17 9.99
C GLY A 48 16.74 17.07 8.95
N HIS A 49 17.95 16.97 8.37
CA HIS A 49 18.29 15.91 7.41
C HIS A 49 18.79 14.66 8.12
N ALA A 50 18.06 13.57 7.98
CA ALA A 50 18.35 12.32 8.69
C ALA A 50 17.94 11.10 7.88
N LEU A 51 18.61 9.97 8.15
CA LEU A 51 18.11 8.64 7.80
C LEU A 51 17.29 8.08 8.97
N ARG A 52 16.19 7.44 8.64
CA ARG A 52 15.36 6.73 9.61
C ARG A 52 15.27 5.27 9.22
N THR A 53 15.67 4.38 10.13
CA THR A 53 15.56 2.92 9.95
C THR A 53 14.51 2.39 10.91
N VAL A 54 13.59 1.60 10.37
CA VAL A 54 12.49 0.98 11.12
C VAL A 54 12.41 -0.49 10.79
N GLN A 55 12.45 -1.35 11.81
CA GLN A 55 12.07 -2.75 11.70
C GLN A 55 10.67 -2.94 12.25
N PHE A 56 9.87 -3.77 11.61
CA PHE A 56 8.50 -3.99 12.05
C PHE A 56 7.97 -5.38 11.67
N ASN A 57 7.01 -5.83 12.47
CA ASN A 57 6.21 -7.01 12.20
C ASN A 57 4.74 -6.62 12.12
N CYS A 58 4.02 -7.27 11.21
CA CYS A 58 2.60 -7.03 11.01
C CYS A 58 1.82 -8.34 11.01
N VAL A 59 0.57 -8.27 11.46
CA VAL A 59 -0.40 -9.36 11.35
C VAL A 59 -1.46 -8.97 10.33
N GLY A 60 -1.71 -9.82 9.36
CA GLY A 60 -2.75 -9.64 8.36
C GLY A 60 -4.13 -9.81 8.99
N VAL A 61 -4.96 -8.78 8.91
CA VAL A 61 -6.29 -8.75 9.53
C VAL A 61 -7.41 -8.87 8.50
N ASP A 62 -7.10 -8.64 7.21
CA ASP A 62 -8.09 -8.67 6.15
C ASP A 62 -7.51 -9.13 4.80
N GLY A 63 -8.41 -9.45 3.84
CA GLY A 63 -8.08 -9.83 2.47
C GLY A 63 -7.31 -11.13 2.33
N LEU A 64 -6.55 -11.26 1.24
CA LEU A 64 -5.70 -12.41 0.93
C LEU A 64 -4.60 -12.63 1.98
N LEU A 65 -4.24 -11.59 2.71
CA LEU A 65 -3.16 -11.58 3.69
C LEU A 65 -3.64 -11.92 5.11
N LYS A 66 -4.93 -12.15 5.31
CA LYS A 66 -5.54 -12.43 6.63
C LYS A 66 -4.89 -13.63 7.31
N GLY A 67 -4.52 -13.45 8.59
CA GLY A 67 -3.83 -14.47 9.39
C GLY A 67 -2.36 -14.68 9.03
N GLY A 68 -1.85 -13.95 8.04
CA GLY A 68 -0.44 -13.96 7.69
C GLY A 68 0.39 -13.02 8.56
N VAL A 69 1.70 -13.15 8.46
CA VAL A 69 2.69 -12.28 9.11
C VAL A 69 3.55 -11.62 8.03
N TYR A 70 3.80 -10.32 8.18
CA TYR A 70 4.76 -9.58 7.38
C TYR A 70 5.88 -9.08 8.26
N THR A 71 7.12 -9.45 7.96
CA THR A 71 8.33 -8.99 8.64
C THR A 71 9.15 -8.17 7.67
N ALA A 72 9.49 -6.95 8.05
CA ALA A 72 10.16 -6.02 7.14
C ALA A 72 11.08 -5.04 7.85
N ILE A 73 11.94 -4.43 7.03
CA ILE A 73 12.76 -3.28 7.37
C ILE A 73 12.51 -2.17 6.34
N SER A 74 12.50 -0.93 6.79
CA SER A 74 12.51 0.23 5.91
C SER A 74 13.60 1.22 6.28
N ILE A 75 14.19 1.83 5.27
CA ILE A 75 15.11 2.96 5.40
C ILE A 75 14.50 4.12 4.60
N SER A 76 14.40 5.27 5.23
CA SER A 76 13.84 6.48 4.63
C SER A 76 14.72 7.68 4.94
N GLU A 77 14.85 8.58 3.96
CA GLU A 77 15.50 9.88 4.10
C GLU A 77 14.45 10.92 4.47
N TRP A 78 14.75 11.74 5.46
CA TRP A 78 13.86 12.76 5.98
C TRP A 78 14.52 14.13 5.91
N THR A 79 13.72 15.16 5.60
CA THR A 79 14.09 16.56 5.73
C THR A 79 12.94 17.28 6.42
N GLY A 80 13.13 17.62 7.70
CA GLY A 80 12.06 18.17 8.52
C GLY A 80 10.88 17.21 8.66
N SER A 81 9.70 17.59 8.16
CA SER A 81 8.46 16.81 8.23
C SER A 81 8.26 15.84 7.07
N ASP A 82 9.08 15.90 6.04
CA ASP A 82 8.89 15.16 4.80
C ASP A 82 9.97 14.10 4.62
N GLY A 83 9.53 12.92 4.23
CA GLY A 83 10.39 11.77 4.02
C GLY A 83 10.11 11.07 2.70
N LYS A 84 11.06 10.26 2.27
CA LYS A 84 10.93 9.35 1.14
C LYS A 84 11.59 8.01 1.46
N TYR A 85 11.03 6.93 0.97
CA TYR A 85 11.66 5.61 1.08
C TYR A 85 12.90 5.53 0.19
N LEU A 86 13.98 4.99 0.75
CA LEU A 86 15.16 4.55 0.03
C LEU A 86 15.16 3.03 -0.13
N LEU A 87 14.58 2.34 0.85
CA LEU A 87 14.42 0.89 0.90
C LEU A 87 13.20 0.56 1.77
N GLY A 88 12.48 -0.47 1.39
CA GLY A 88 11.39 -1.03 2.19
C GLY A 88 11.12 -2.45 1.71
N ASP A 89 11.74 -3.43 2.36
CA ASP A 89 11.73 -4.81 1.92
C ASP A 89 11.25 -5.73 3.03
N GLY A 90 10.56 -6.78 2.64
CA GLY A 90 10.08 -7.73 3.63
C GLY A 90 9.45 -8.99 3.06
N VAL A 91 9.09 -9.89 3.97
CA VAL A 91 8.55 -11.19 3.65
C VAL A 91 7.18 -11.36 4.27
N HIS A 92 6.19 -11.63 3.42
CA HIS A 92 4.84 -12.02 3.80
C HIS A 92 4.78 -13.54 3.90
N ARG A 93 4.19 -14.05 4.98
CA ARG A 93 4.00 -15.49 5.23
C ARG A 93 2.57 -15.75 5.63
N THR A 94 1.93 -16.71 4.97
CA THR A 94 0.63 -17.27 5.34
C THR A 94 0.80 -18.76 5.61
N ALA A 95 -0.23 -19.44 6.10
CA ALA A 95 -0.17 -20.89 6.38
C ALA A 95 0.23 -21.74 5.17
N GLY A 96 0.03 -21.28 3.95
CA GLY A 96 0.36 -22.04 2.73
C GLY A 96 1.11 -21.26 1.67
N GLY A 97 1.63 -20.06 1.98
CA GLY A 97 2.26 -19.19 0.99
C GLY A 97 3.32 -18.25 1.56
N LEU A 98 4.18 -17.81 0.67
CA LEU A 98 5.26 -16.87 0.95
C LEU A 98 5.33 -15.86 -0.21
N ALA A 99 5.55 -14.57 0.11
CA ALA A 99 5.85 -13.56 -0.88
C ALA A 99 6.92 -12.59 -0.37
N VAL A 100 7.76 -12.09 -1.28
CA VAL A 100 8.78 -11.08 -0.99
C VAL A 100 8.40 -9.79 -1.69
N ALA A 101 8.30 -8.72 -0.93
CA ALA A 101 7.95 -7.39 -1.44
C ALA A 101 9.14 -6.43 -1.36
N HIS A 102 9.27 -5.59 -2.38
CA HIS A 102 10.22 -4.49 -2.45
C HIS A 102 9.48 -3.18 -2.68
N THR A 103 9.74 -2.18 -1.84
CA THR A 103 9.25 -0.81 -2.06
C THR A 103 10.02 -0.17 -3.19
N LEU A 104 9.31 0.33 -4.19
CA LEU A 104 9.89 1.02 -5.34
C LEU A 104 10.07 2.51 -5.07
N GLU A 105 9.04 3.11 -4.47
CA GLU A 105 9.01 4.54 -4.16
C GLU A 105 7.89 4.86 -3.17
N GLY A 106 7.99 5.99 -2.50
CA GLY A 106 6.89 6.50 -1.68
C GLY A 106 7.31 7.68 -0.80
N PRO A 107 6.45 8.71 -0.70
CA PRO A 107 6.59 9.76 0.27
C PRO A 107 6.16 9.30 1.67
N GLY A 108 6.68 9.97 2.67
CA GLY A 108 6.23 9.92 4.05
C GLY A 108 6.12 11.33 4.62
N SER A 109 5.22 11.53 5.57
CA SER A 109 5.06 12.81 6.25
C SER A 109 4.81 12.61 7.74
N LEU A 110 5.26 13.57 8.55
CA LEU A 110 4.91 13.62 9.97
C LEU A 110 3.44 14.06 10.14
N ILE A 111 2.73 13.37 11.01
CA ILE A 111 1.43 13.82 11.51
C ILE A 111 1.72 14.74 12.70
N MET A 112 1.29 16.01 12.60
CA MET A 112 1.45 16.98 13.68
C MET A 112 0.15 17.11 14.47
N LYS A 113 0.26 17.13 15.80
CA LYS A 113 -0.84 17.44 16.70
C LYS A 113 -0.33 18.44 17.76
N ASP A 114 -1.03 19.55 17.89
CA ASP A 114 -0.66 20.63 18.84
C ASP A 114 0.81 21.08 18.70
N GLY A 115 1.30 21.18 17.44
CA GLY A 115 2.66 21.57 17.12
C GLY A 115 3.73 20.52 17.42
N LYS A 116 3.36 19.30 17.81
CA LYS A 116 4.29 18.21 18.10
C LYS A 116 4.08 17.01 17.15
N PRO A 117 5.15 16.28 16.79
CA PRO A 117 5.01 15.03 16.05
C PRO A 117 4.14 14.03 16.83
N ALA A 118 3.08 13.55 16.19
CA ALA A 118 2.13 12.59 16.77
C ALA A 118 2.13 11.23 16.03
N GLY A 119 2.89 11.13 14.95
CA GLY A 119 3.00 9.91 14.16
C GLY A 119 3.48 10.20 12.74
N THR A 120 3.36 9.20 11.89
CA THR A 120 3.70 9.29 10.46
C THR A 120 2.58 8.74 9.62
N THR A 121 2.45 9.26 8.41
CA THR A 121 1.71 8.64 7.33
C THR A 121 2.64 8.44 6.15
N SER A 122 2.45 7.39 5.38
CA SER A 122 3.18 7.19 4.13
C SER A 122 2.32 6.46 3.12
N SER A 123 2.67 6.61 1.86
CA SER A 123 2.09 5.86 0.76
C SER A 123 3.18 5.54 -0.24
N GLY A 124 2.94 4.60 -1.13
CA GLY A 124 3.93 4.29 -2.14
C GLY A 124 3.52 3.15 -3.05
N ARG A 125 4.49 2.74 -3.85
CA ARG A 125 4.41 1.59 -4.74
C ARG A 125 5.43 0.54 -4.32
N ALA A 126 5.05 -0.71 -4.43
CA ALA A 126 5.93 -1.85 -4.19
C ALA A 126 5.68 -2.92 -5.26
N ILE A 127 6.56 -3.91 -5.32
CA ILE A 127 6.41 -5.07 -6.19
C ILE A 127 6.62 -6.35 -5.37
N PHE A 128 5.80 -7.35 -5.60
CA PHE A 128 6.07 -8.71 -5.13
C PHE A 128 7.06 -9.38 -6.10
N SER A 129 8.34 -9.31 -5.80
CA SER A 129 9.40 -9.90 -6.64
C SER A 129 9.38 -11.42 -6.67
N PHE A 130 8.84 -12.03 -5.62
CA PHE A 130 8.66 -13.47 -5.49
C PHE A 130 7.36 -13.76 -4.74
N ALA A 131 6.64 -14.82 -5.15
CA ALA A 131 5.53 -15.36 -4.38
C ALA A 131 5.32 -16.85 -4.71
N SER A 132 4.83 -17.61 -3.73
CA SER A 132 4.57 -19.05 -3.86
C SER A 132 3.38 -19.49 -3.01
N GLY A 133 2.92 -20.72 -3.23
CA GLY A 133 1.80 -21.32 -2.51
C GLY A 133 0.51 -20.51 -2.68
N THR A 134 -0.21 -20.25 -1.59
CA THR A 134 -1.47 -19.47 -1.62
C THR A 134 -1.28 -18.02 -2.05
N LEU A 135 -0.05 -17.52 -2.06
CA LEU A 135 0.29 -16.17 -2.51
C LEU A 135 0.86 -16.11 -3.94
N ALA A 136 0.95 -17.25 -4.65
CA ALA A 136 1.61 -17.34 -5.96
C ALA A 136 1.08 -16.33 -6.99
N ALA A 137 -0.22 -15.99 -6.94
CA ALA A 137 -0.84 -15.00 -7.83
C ALA A 137 -0.30 -13.56 -7.64
N LEU A 138 0.43 -13.29 -6.56
CA LEU A 138 1.06 -11.98 -6.31
C LEU A 138 2.41 -11.83 -7.03
N ALA A 139 3.05 -12.92 -7.50
CA ALA A 139 4.36 -12.86 -8.13
C ALA A 139 4.39 -11.88 -9.32
N GLY A 140 5.32 -10.93 -9.29
CA GLY A 140 5.48 -9.90 -10.31
C GLY A 140 4.45 -8.76 -10.26
N ARG A 141 3.47 -8.78 -9.33
CA ARG A 141 2.46 -7.71 -9.23
C ARG A 141 3.05 -6.46 -8.59
N ALA A 142 2.87 -5.34 -9.27
CA ALA A 142 3.04 -4.03 -8.67
C ALA A 142 1.78 -3.69 -7.86
N ILE A 143 2.00 -3.12 -6.68
CA ILE A 143 0.95 -2.77 -5.72
C ILE A 143 1.14 -1.36 -5.21
N LYS A 144 0.10 -0.82 -4.60
CA LYS A 144 0.13 0.41 -3.82
C LYS A 144 -0.01 0.08 -2.34
N PHE A 145 0.59 0.89 -1.50
CA PHE A 145 0.37 0.80 -0.06
C PHE A 145 0.12 2.18 0.53
N VAL A 146 -0.63 2.19 1.62
CA VAL A 146 -0.79 3.34 2.49
C VAL A 146 -0.54 2.86 3.92
N SER A 147 0.25 3.62 4.69
CA SER A 147 0.43 3.34 6.11
C SER A 147 0.18 4.56 6.96
N ARG A 148 -0.30 4.35 8.19
CA ARG A 148 -0.59 5.42 9.14
C ARG A 148 -0.38 4.94 10.56
N THR A 149 0.29 5.76 11.37
CA THR A 149 0.43 5.54 12.82
C THR A 149 -0.94 5.49 13.49
N THR A 150 -1.19 4.47 14.30
CA THR A 150 -2.40 4.25 15.09
C THR A 150 -2.15 4.36 16.59
N GLY A 151 -0.90 4.24 17.03
CA GLY A 151 -0.51 4.35 18.44
C GLY A 151 1.00 4.37 18.61
N THR A 152 1.48 4.33 19.84
CA THR A 152 2.91 4.28 20.12
C THR A 152 3.51 3.00 19.55
N ASN A 153 4.47 3.12 18.64
CA ASN A 153 5.10 2.01 17.91
C ASN A 153 4.11 1.11 17.14
N GLN A 154 2.93 1.64 16.82
CA GLN A 154 1.89 0.92 16.09
C GLN A 154 1.43 1.70 14.87
N PHE A 155 1.15 1.00 13.78
CA PHE A 155 0.58 1.56 12.57
C PHE A 155 -0.25 0.50 11.83
N GLU A 156 -1.15 0.96 11.00
CA GLU A 156 -1.84 0.12 10.03
C GLU A 156 -1.24 0.30 8.64
N MET A 157 -1.35 -0.72 7.80
CA MET A 157 -0.94 -0.67 6.40
C MET A 157 -1.98 -1.37 5.53
N GLU A 158 -2.47 -0.66 4.52
CA GLU A 158 -3.37 -1.17 3.50
C GLU A 158 -2.60 -1.41 2.20
N ILE A 159 -2.88 -2.54 1.54
CA ILE A 159 -2.26 -2.94 0.27
C ILE A 159 -3.36 -3.14 -0.77
N THR A 160 -3.21 -2.46 -1.89
CA THR A 160 -4.15 -2.48 -3.03
C THR A 160 -3.41 -2.68 -4.35
N ASP A 161 -4.16 -2.93 -5.42
CA ASP A 161 -3.68 -2.93 -6.81
C ASP A 161 -3.40 -1.52 -7.32
#